data_c72892f629bf3c501330ab9206382822
#
_entry.id   c72892f629bf3c501330ab9206382822
#
_cell.length_a   1.000
_cell.length_b   1.000
_cell.length_c   1.000
_cell.angle_alpha   90.00
_cell.angle_beta   90.00
_cell.angle_gamma   90.00
#
_symmetry.space_group_name_H-M   'P 1'
#
loop_
_entity.id
_entity.type
_entity.pdbx_description
1 polymer ?
#
loop_
_entity_poly.entity_id
_entity_poly.type
_entity_poly.pdbx_seq_one_letter_code
_entity_poly.pdbx_strand_id
1 'polypeptide(L)'
;MFDGLVVHPLTQQHLTQYSAAPAHALLLTGPAGTGKGILTQRLATQILKSTISKANNAAIRHIEADEKGTISIEVVRELRQFVRLKTTGAQEIRRAIIVEHADGMTTEAQNSFLKLLEEPPSDTIILVTVNNMGNLLPTIRSRVQTIAIQAPTHEAIHAFFGTSHNSAAVTQAYFLSGGLPGLMSAILNSDTSHPLMQSVAEAKEILQQPAYERLLHVEPLSKQKETALNVCEAIARMAQAGLQQAGKKQDQKRIEQWHKINKTVFAARQQMSQNANLKLTLTNLLLQL
;
A
#
# COMPACT_ATOMS: atom_id res chain seq x y z
N MET A 1 3.32 -12.93 -15.91
CA MET A 1 3.52 -11.81 -14.96
C MET A 1 2.50 -11.81 -13.84
N PHE A 2 1.20 -12.00 -14.11
CA PHE A 2 0.14 -11.86 -13.11
C PHE A 2 -0.40 -13.18 -12.57
N ASP A 3 0.23 -14.31 -12.89
CA ASP A 3 -0.19 -15.63 -12.42
C ASP A 3 -0.22 -15.67 -10.89
N GLY A 4 -1.34 -16.12 -10.35
CA GLY A 4 -1.55 -16.15 -8.89
C GLY A 4 -1.84 -14.78 -8.26
N LEU A 5 -2.15 -13.75 -9.05
CA LEU A 5 -2.54 -12.44 -8.56
C LEU A 5 -3.89 -12.01 -9.15
N VAL A 6 -4.74 -11.41 -8.33
CA VAL A 6 -5.92 -10.73 -8.81
C VAL A 6 -5.60 -9.24 -9.03
N VAL A 7 -5.66 -8.81 -10.28
CA VAL A 7 -5.30 -7.45 -10.70
C VAL A 7 -6.41 -6.89 -11.57
N HIS A 8 -6.72 -5.62 -11.39
CA HIS A 8 -7.72 -4.95 -12.24
C HIS A 8 -7.27 -4.97 -13.71
N PRO A 9 -8.15 -5.26 -14.70
CA PRO A 9 -7.79 -5.39 -16.12
C PRO A 9 -7.03 -4.18 -16.68
N LEU A 10 -7.43 -2.94 -16.35
CA LEU A 10 -6.72 -1.74 -16.78
C LEU A 10 -5.32 -1.64 -16.19
N THR A 11 -5.16 -1.99 -14.92
CA THR A 11 -3.82 -2.03 -14.27
C THR A 11 -2.94 -3.07 -14.97
N GLN A 12 -3.49 -4.25 -15.25
CA GLN A 12 -2.79 -5.30 -15.98
C GLN A 12 -2.35 -4.84 -17.37
N GLN A 13 -3.24 -4.18 -18.11
CA GLN A 13 -2.94 -3.61 -19.43
C GLN A 13 -1.79 -2.61 -19.37
N HIS A 14 -1.87 -1.62 -18.45
CA HIS A 14 -0.83 -0.60 -18.31
C HIS A 14 0.53 -1.20 -17.94
N LEU A 15 0.57 -2.16 -17.00
CA LEU A 15 1.81 -2.82 -16.61
C LEU A 15 2.39 -3.67 -17.73
N THR A 16 1.54 -4.32 -18.53
CA THR A 16 1.97 -5.09 -19.70
C THR A 16 2.57 -4.16 -20.78
N GLN A 17 1.93 -3.04 -21.06
CA GLN A 17 2.44 -2.03 -21.98
C GLN A 17 3.79 -1.47 -21.50
N TYR A 18 3.89 -1.12 -20.20
CA TYR A 18 5.15 -0.65 -19.63
C TYR A 18 6.26 -1.70 -19.74
N SER A 19 5.96 -2.98 -19.48
CA SER A 19 6.98 -4.04 -19.56
C SER A 19 7.52 -4.29 -20.98
N ALA A 20 6.72 -3.95 -22.01
CA ALA A 20 7.14 -4.08 -23.41
C ALA A 20 8.07 -2.95 -23.87
N ALA A 21 7.90 -1.74 -23.32
CA ALA A 21 8.73 -0.56 -23.61
C ALA A 21 8.94 0.25 -22.30
N PRO A 22 9.81 -0.21 -21.40
CA PRO A 22 9.95 0.40 -20.09
C PRO A 22 10.62 1.76 -20.17
N ALA A 23 9.97 2.79 -19.61
CA ALA A 23 10.62 4.06 -19.30
C ALA A 23 11.61 3.86 -18.14
N HIS A 24 12.58 4.77 -18.01
CA HIS A 24 13.63 4.69 -16.99
C HIS A 24 13.08 4.65 -15.54
N ALA A 25 11.91 5.23 -15.29
CA ALA A 25 11.29 5.27 -13.95
C ALA A 25 9.77 5.12 -14.01
N LEU A 26 9.23 4.23 -13.16
CA LEU A 26 7.81 3.97 -12.98
C LEU A 26 7.41 4.23 -11.52
N LEU A 27 6.31 4.94 -11.32
CA LEU A 27 5.67 5.14 -10.03
C LEU A 27 4.33 4.39 -9.98
N LEU A 28 4.22 3.40 -9.10
CA LEU A 28 2.95 2.76 -8.77
C LEU A 28 2.31 3.46 -7.57
N THR A 29 1.12 3.99 -7.75
CA THR A 29 0.37 4.66 -6.68
C THR A 29 -0.94 3.92 -6.38
N GLY A 30 -1.34 3.95 -5.12
CA GLY A 30 -2.59 3.33 -4.66
C GLY A 30 -2.55 3.06 -3.15
N PRO A 31 -3.70 2.73 -2.53
CA PRO A 31 -3.77 2.44 -1.10
C PRO A 31 -2.81 1.33 -0.65
N ALA A 32 -2.44 1.32 0.63
CA ALA A 32 -1.73 0.19 1.23
C ALA A 32 -2.55 -1.10 1.08
N GLY A 33 -1.89 -2.25 0.85
CA GLY A 33 -2.57 -3.54 0.67
C GLY A 33 -3.08 -3.83 -0.75
N THR A 34 -2.84 -2.95 -1.74
CA THR A 34 -3.16 -3.21 -3.16
C THR A 34 -2.18 -4.14 -3.87
N GLY A 35 -1.10 -4.55 -3.20
CA GLY A 35 -0.09 -5.45 -3.76
C GLY A 35 0.98 -4.75 -4.62
N LYS A 36 1.20 -3.43 -4.45
CA LYS A 36 2.20 -2.67 -5.22
C LYS A 36 3.60 -3.28 -5.17
N GLY A 37 4.08 -3.68 -4.00
CA GLY A 37 5.40 -4.30 -3.84
C GLY A 37 5.53 -5.58 -4.66
N ILE A 38 4.53 -6.48 -4.58
CA ILE A 38 4.51 -7.72 -5.37
C ILE A 38 4.48 -7.40 -6.88
N LEU A 39 3.70 -6.41 -7.30
CA LEU A 39 3.61 -6.00 -8.71
C LEU A 39 4.94 -5.43 -9.21
N THR A 40 5.63 -4.58 -8.43
CA THR A 40 6.95 -4.05 -8.79
C THR A 40 7.99 -5.15 -8.90
N GLN A 41 8.01 -6.09 -7.97
CA GLN A 41 8.93 -7.22 -8.00
C GLN A 41 8.69 -8.13 -9.22
N ARG A 42 7.43 -8.46 -9.51
CA ARG A 42 7.07 -9.25 -10.70
C ARG A 42 7.45 -8.54 -11.99
N LEU A 43 7.20 -7.23 -12.05
CA LEU A 43 7.55 -6.38 -13.19
C LEU A 43 9.07 -6.32 -13.39
N ALA A 44 9.85 -6.08 -12.34
CA ALA A 44 11.31 -6.09 -12.37
C ALA A 44 11.84 -7.42 -12.90
N THR A 45 11.35 -8.54 -12.35
CA THR A 45 11.75 -9.89 -12.78
C THR A 45 11.45 -10.14 -14.25
N GLN A 46 10.29 -9.70 -14.74
CA GLN A 46 9.91 -9.86 -16.15
C GLN A 46 10.79 -9.03 -17.08
N ILE A 47 11.06 -7.76 -16.75
CA ILE A 47 11.90 -6.87 -17.57
C ILE A 47 13.33 -7.38 -17.61
N LEU A 48 13.87 -7.82 -16.48
CA LEU A 48 15.21 -8.39 -16.42
C LEU A 48 15.31 -9.78 -17.06
N LYS A 49 14.18 -10.38 -17.46
CA LYS A 49 14.11 -11.76 -18.00
C LYS A 49 14.85 -12.76 -17.11
N SER A 50 14.95 -12.47 -15.82
CA SER A 50 15.59 -13.32 -14.84
C SER A 50 14.59 -14.33 -14.29
N THR A 51 14.94 -15.61 -14.35
CA THR A 51 14.24 -16.64 -13.57
C THR A 51 14.46 -16.30 -12.09
N ILE A 52 13.39 -16.35 -11.26
CA ILE A 52 13.47 -16.09 -9.81
C ILE A 52 14.31 -17.20 -9.16
N SER A 53 15.62 -17.15 -9.33
CA SER A 53 16.57 -17.92 -8.54
C SER A 53 17.06 -17.01 -7.42
N LYS A 54 17.02 -17.47 -6.18
CA LYS A 54 17.57 -16.76 -5.00
C LYS A 54 19.02 -16.30 -5.17
N ALA A 55 19.72 -16.81 -6.20
CA ALA A 55 21.11 -16.47 -6.51
C ALA A 55 21.27 -15.16 -7.33
N ASN A 56 20.22 -14.61 -7.95
CA ASN A 56 20.30 -13.41 -8.81
C ASN A 56 19.81 -12.12 -8.15
N ASN A 57 19.81 -12.02 -6.82
CA ASN A 57 19.47 -10.80 -6.08
C ASN A 57 20.42 -9.62 -6.33
N ALA A 58 21.57 -9.84 -6.97
CA ALA A 58 22.50 -8.77 -7.30
C ALA A 58 22.00 -7.78 -8.36
N ALA A 59 21.02 -8.17 -9.19
CA ALA A 59 20.45 -7.32 -10.24
C ALA A 59 19.28 -6.45 -9.76
N ILE A 60 18.66 -6.78 -8.60
CA ILE A 60 17.54 -6.04 -8.02
C ILE A 60 17.97 -5.49 -6.66
N ARG A 61 17.95 -4.17 -6.53
CA ARG A 61 18.16 -3.50 -5.24
C ARG A 61 16.83 -3.04 -4.68
N HIS A 62 16.46 -3.58 -3.51
CA HIS A 62 15.31 -3.13 -2.75
C HIS A 62 15.69 -2.05 -1.75
N ILE A 63 14.86 -1.03 -1.68
CA ILE A 63 14.89 0.02 -0.67
C ILE A 63 13.53 0.04 0.00
N GLU A 64 13.55 -0.12 1.30
CA GLU A 64 12.38 -0.05 2.18
C GLU A 64 12.60 1.03 3.23
N ALA A 65 11.52 1.53 3.79
CA ALA A 65 11.57 2.44 4.92
C ALA A 65 12.11 1.70 6.15
N ASP A 66 12.75 2.44 7.05
CA ASP A 66 13.17 1.95 8.36
C ASP A 66 11.97 1.62 9.26
N GLU A 67 12.24 1.17 10.49
CA GLU A 67 11.20 0.85 11.50
C GLU A 67 10.31 2.05 11.85
N LYS A 68 10.74 3.28 11.53
CA LYS A 68 9.96 4.52 11.71
C LYS A 68 9.18 4.92 10.47
N GLY A 69 9.21 4.10 9.41
CA GLY A 69 8.56 4.41 8.14
C GLY A 69 9.31 5.46 7.30
N THR A 70 10.60 5.69 7.56
CA THR A 70 11.39 6.76 6.93
C THR A 70 12.47 6.19 6.01
N ILE A 71 12.67 6.82 4.86
CA ILE A 71 13.81 6.59 3.96
C ILE A 71 14.72 7.80 4.04
N SER A 72 15.92 7.60 4.60
CA SER A 72 16.89 8.67 4.81
C SER A 72 17.71 8.98 3.56
N ILE A 73 18.40 10.12 3.57
CA ILE A 73 19.30 10.53 2.47
C ILE A 73 20.48 9.56 2.30
N GLU A 74 20.95 8.93 3.38
CA GLU A 74 22.06 7.97 3.35
C GLU A 74 21.72 6.77 2.48
N VAL A 75 20.53 6.22 2.64
CA VAL A 75 20.01 5.10 1.85
C VAL A 75 19.99 5.47 0.35
N VAL A 76 19.54 6.68 0.01
CA VAL A 76 19.52 7.15 -1.38
C VAL A 76 20.94 7.39 -1.92
N ARG A 77 21.90 7.82 -1.09
CA ARG A 77 23.31 7.95 -1.49
C ARG A 77 23.96 6.60 -1.80
N GLU A 78 23.62 5.56 -1.04
CA GLU A 78 24.08 4.18 -1.33
C GLU A 78 23.55 3.69 -2.67
N LEU A 79 22.30 4.00 -3.04
CA LEU A 79 21.79 3.69 -4.38
C LEU A 79 22.62 4.30 -5.48
N ARG A 80 23.06 5.54 -5.33
CA ARG A 80 23.90 6.22 -6.31
C ARG A 80 25.28 5.57 -6.45
N GLN A 81 25.82 4.98 -5.38
CA GLN A 81 27.05 4.18 -5.46
C GLN A 81 26.78 2.85 -6.18
N PHE A 82 25.67 2.17 -5.85
CA PHE A 82 25.28 0.92 -6.49
C PHE A 82 25.15 1.05 -8.02
N VAL A 83 24.54 2.11 -8.52
CA VAL A 83 24.35 2.31 -9.98
C VAL A 83 25.64 2.66 -10.73
N ARG A 84 26.70 3.10 -10.04
CA ARG A 84 28.01 3.34 -10.64
C ARG A 84 28.82 2.08 -10.90
N LEU A 85 28.44 0.95 -10.29
CA LEU A 85 29.10 -0.32 -10.51
C LEU A 85 28.83 -0.78 -11.95
N LYS A 86 29.86 -1.30 -12.61
CA LYS A 86 29.72 -1.87 -13.97
C LYS A 86 28.84 -3.13 -13.91
N THR A 87 27.90 -3.23 -14.82
CA THR A 87 27.11 -4.43 -15.03
C THR A 87 27.66 -5.27 -16.17
N THR A 88 27.50 -6.57 -16.07
CA THR A 88 27.87 -7.54 -17.14
C THR A 88 26.59 -8.15 -17.70
N GLY A 89 26.57 -8.44 -19.00
CA GLY A 89 25.44 -9.08 -19.69
C GLY A 89 25.11 -8.44 -21.03
N ALA A 90 24.40 -9.16 -21.87
CA ALA A 90 24.03 -8.73 -23.23
C ALA A 90 22.67 -7.99 -23.27
N GLN A 91 21.93 -7.93 -22.16
CA GLN A 91 20.61 -7.29 -22.09
C GLN A 91 20.76 -5.77 -22.00
N GLU A 92 19.81 -5.04 -22.58
CA GLU A 92 19.74 -3.58 -22.49
C GLU A 92 19.52 -3.12 -21.04
N ILE A 93 18.51 -3.68 -20.38
CA ILE A 93 18.23 -3.42 -18.95
C ILE A 93 18.79 -4.58 -18.13
N ARG A 94 19.68 -4.29 -17.20
CA ARG A 94 20.42 -5.26 -16.40
C ARG A 94 20.21 -5.11 -14.90
N ARG A 95 19.61 -3.99 -14.47
CA ARG A 95 19.34 -3.69 -13.05
C ARG A 95 17.96 -3.12 -12.87
N ALA A 96 17.39 -3.43 -11.71
CA ALA A 96 16.17 -2.79 -11.21
C ALA A 96 16.42 -2.25 -9.80
N ILE A 97 15.98 -1.03 -9.57
CA ILE A 97 15.88 -0.43 -8.25
C ILE A 97 14.41 -0.41 -7.89
N ILE A 98 14.06 -1.01 -6.77
CA ILE A 98 12.70 -0.96 -6.21
C ILE A 98 12.74 -0.12 -4.95
N VAL A 99 12.01 0.99 -4.95
CA VAL A 99 11.84 1.86 -3.79
C VAL A 99 10.42 1.72 -3.30
N GLU A 100 10.24 1.01 -2.20
CA GLU A 100 8.93 0.84 -1.59
C GLU A 100 8.64 1.97 -0.62
N HIS A 101 7.36 2.41 -0.59
CA HIS A 101 6.91 3.50 0.30
C HIS A 101 7.74 4.79 0.17
N ALA A 102 8.01 5.22 -1.07
CA ALA A 102 8.81 6.43 -1.32
C ALA A 102 8.20 7.72 -0.75
N ASP A 103 6.92 7.69 -0.39
CA ASP A 103 6.25 8.74 0.38
C ASP A 103 6.77 8.86 1.84
N GLY A 104 7.57 7.90 2.31
CA GLY A 104 8.38 7.98 3.55
C GLY A 104 9.76 8.63 3.39
N MET A 105 10.15 9.05 2.19
CA MET A 105 11.43 9.76 1.99
C MET A 105 11.42 11.12 2.69
N THR A 106 12.51 11.43 3.41
CA THR A 106 12.74 12.82 3.87
C THR A 106 12.89 13.76 2.67
N THR A 107 12.69 15.06 2.88
CA THR A 107 12.84 16.05 1.81
C THR A 107 14.25 16.02 1.20
N GLU A 108 15.28 15.83 2.02
CA GLU A 108 16.68 15.72 1.61
C GLU A 108 16.91 14.42 0.78
N ALA A 109 16.28 13.32 1.20
CA ALA A 109 16.31 12.05 0.44
C ALA A 109 15.65 12.22 -0.93
N GLN A 110 14.48 12.86 -0.99
CA GLN A 110 13.79 13.16 -2.25
C GLN A 110 14.64 14.03 -3.18
N ASN A 111 15.27 15.08 -2.67
CA ASN A 111 16.17 15.94 -3.45
C ASN A 111 17.42 15.19 -3.94
N SER A 112 17.96 14.27 -3.13
CA SER A 112 19.06 13.39 -3.54
C SER A 112 18.64 12.42 -4.64
N PHE A 113 17.40 11.91 -4.56
CA PHE A 113 16.81 10.97 -5.51
C PHE A 113 16.54 11.59 -6.88
N LEU A 114 16.25 12.89 -6.95
CA LEU A 114 16.08 13.64 -8.21
C LEU A 114 17.29 13.48 -9.14
N LYS A 115 18.51 13.50 -8.59
CA LYS A 115 19.74 13.34 -9.39
C LYS A 115 19.82 11.98 -10.10
N LEU A 116 19.23 10.93 -9.49
CA LEU A 116 19.15 9.62 -10.10
C LEU A 116 18.08 9.55 -11.18
N LEU A 117 16.99 10.31 -11.02
CA LEU A 117 15.90 10.37 -12.00
C LEU A 117 16.25 11.26 -13.21
N GLU A 118 17.11 12.26 -13.03
CA GLU A 118 17.56 13.17 -14.10
C GLU A 118 18.62 12.53 -15.00
N GLU A 119 19.53 11.75 -14.41
CA GLU A 119 20.62 11.07 -15.11
C GLU A 119 20.59 9.57 -14.81
N PRO A 120 19.52 8.86 -15.21
CA PRO A 120 19.40 7.44 -14.93
C PRO A 120 20.43 6.65 -15.78
N PRO A 121 21.10 5.64 -15.20
CA PRO A 121 21.94 4.75 -15.99
C PRO A 121 21.08 4.02 -17.04
N SER A 122 21.58 3.95 -18.28
CA SER A 122 20.85 3.36 -19.41
C SER A 122 20.49 1.89 -19.23
N ASP A 123 21.20 1.18 -18.34
CA ASP A 123 20.99 -0.24 -18.04
C ASP A 123 20.12 -0.50 -16.81
N THR A 124 19.49 0.54 -16.26
CA THR A 124 18.78 0.47 -14.96
C THR A 124 17.37 1.01 -15.09
N ILE A 125 16.39 0.26 -14.56
CA ILE A 125 15.03 0.77 -14.32
C ILE A 125 14.81 1.09 -12.84
N ILE A 126 13.99 2.10 -12.59
CA ILE A 126 13.63 2.54 -11.25
C ILE A 126 12.12 2.34 -11.06
N LEU A 127 11.74 1.49 -10.12
CA LEU A 127 10.35 1.18 -9.79
C LEU A 127 10.04 1.73 -8.40
N VAL A 128 9.09 2.63 -8.31
CA VAL A 128 8.76 3.35 -7.08
C VAL A 128 7.33 3.04 -6.67
N THR A 129 7.08 2.81 -5.39
CA THR A 129 5.71 2.69 -4.88
C THR A 129 5.41 3.78 -3.86
N VAL A 130 4.16 4.28 -3.88
CA VAL A 130 3.66 5.24 -2.89
C VAL A 130 2.22 4.91 -2.50
N ASN A 131 1.87 5.22 -1.26
CA ASN A 131 0.50 5.19 -0.80
C ASN A 131 -0.18 6.55 -1.03
N ASN A 132 0.58 7.64 -0.86
CA ASN A 132 0.08 9.00 -1.02
C ASN A 132 1.02 9.84 -1.91
N MET A 133 0.55 10.16 -3.10
CA MET A 133 1.31 11.02 -4.03
C MET A 133 1.55 12.44 -3.50
N GLY A 134 0.74 12.93 -2.56
CA GLY A 134 0.88 14.25 -1.97
C GLY A 134 2.19 14.43 -1.19
N ASN A 135 2.79 13.33 -0.70
CA ASN A 135 4.05 13.35 0.05
C ASN A 135 5.29 13.36 -0.86
N LEU A 136 5.12 13.21 -2.18
CA LEU A 136 6.23 13.32 -3.12
C LEU A 136 6.34 14.74 -3.69
N LEU A 137 7.57 15.21 -3.82
CA LEU A 137 7.86 16.48 -4.48
C LEU A 137 7.31 16.50 -5.92
N PRO A 138 6.74 17.62 -6.38
CA PRO A 138 6.27 17.77 -7.78
C PRO A 138 7.37 17.47 -8.81
N THR A 139 8.62 17.77 -8.47
CA THR A 139 9.80 17.51 -9.30
C THR A 139 10.10 16.03 -9.51
N ILE A 140 9.80 15.15 -8.54
CA ILE A 140 9.86 13.69 -8.72
C ILE A 140 8.72 13.24 -9.63
N ARG A 141 7.49 13.71 -9.34
CA ARG A 141 6.29 13.30 -10.10
C ARG A 141 6.37 13.63 -11.58
N SER A 142 7.06 14.72 -11.95
CA SER A 142 7.23 15.12 -13.35
C SER A 142 8.26 14.27 -14.13
N ARG A 143 9.08 13.45 -13.44
CA ARG A 143 10.16 12.63 -14.02
C ARG A 143 9.89 11.13 -14.03
N VAL A 144 8.74 10.72 -13.56
CA VAL A 144 8.34 9.31 -13.49
C VAL A 144 7.06 9.06 -14.27
N GLN A 145 6.98 7.93 -14.96
CA GLN A 145 5.71 7.47 -15.49
C GLN A 145 4.85 6.97 -14.34
N THR A 146 3.59 7.41 -14.25
CA THR A 146 2.73 7.02 -13.12
C THR A 146 1.64 6.06 -13.59
N ILE A 147 1.47 4.96 -12.85
CA ILE A 147 0.36 4.03 -13.00
C ILE A 147 -0.39 3.95 -11.65
N ALA A 148 -1.66 4.35 -11.66
CA ALA A 148 -2.53 4.17 -10.51
C ALA A 148 -3.06 2.72 -10.48
N ILE A 149 -2.81 2.02 -9.36
CA ILE A 149 -3.32 0.66 -9.14
C ILE A 149 -4.79 0.75 -8.78
N GLN A 150 -5.64 0.22 -9.64
CA GLN A 150 -7.07 0.14 -9.41
C GLN A 150 -7.42 -1.11 -8.61
N ALA A 151 -8.39 -0.98 -7.70
CA ALA A 151 -8.92 -2.12 -6.98
C ALA A 151 -9.62 -3.09 -7.97
N PRO A 152 -9.38 -4.40 -7.87
CA PRO A 152 -10.09 -5.39 -8.67
C PRO A 152 -11.60 -5.33 -8.42
N THR A 153 -12.39 -5.78 -9.40
CA THR A 153 -13.83 -5.85 -9.22
C THR A 153 -14.20 -6.93 -8.20
N HIS A 154 -15.37 -6.79 -7.59
CA HIS A 154 -15.90 -7.77 -6.64
C HIS A 154 -15.99 -9.16 -7.27
N GLU A 155 -16.43 -9.23 -8.54
CA GLU A 155 -16.55 -10.48 -9.29
C GLU A 155 -15.18 -11.14 -9.52
N ALA A 156 -14.17 -10.35 -9.90
CA ALA A 156 -12.81 -10.85 -10.11
C ALA A 156 -12.19 -11.39 -8.81
N ILE A 157 -12.45 -10.72 -7.70
CA ILE A 157 -12.00 -11.15 -6.37
C ILE A 157 -12.67 -12.46 -5.96
N HIS A 158 -13.99 -12.55 -6.10
CA HIS A 158 -14.73 -13.76 -5.77
C HIS A 158 -14.37 -14.94 -6.69
N ALA A 159 -14.16 -14.71 -7.99
CA ALA A 159 -13.71 -15.74 -8.90
C ALA A 159 -12.31 -16.27 -8.54
N PHE A 160 -11.40 -15.38 -8.14
CA PHE A 160 -10.03 -15.75 -7.79
C PHE A 160 -9.95 -16.52 -6.46
N PHE A 161 -10.45 -15.92 -5.37
CA PHE A 161 -10.34 -16.51 -4.04
C PHE A 161 -11.35 -17.64 -3.79
N GLY A 162 -12.48 -17.65 -4.50
CA GLY A 162 -13.52 -18.68 -4.42
C GLY A 162 -13.07 -20.05 -4.92
N THR A 163 -11.94 -20.15 -5.64
CA THR A 163 -11.34 -21.43 -6.06
C THR A 163 -10.72 -22.19 -4.88
N SER A 164 -10.25 -21.45 -3.85
CA SER A 164 -9.48 -22.03 -2.72
C SER A 164 -10.19 -21.86 -1.37
N HIS A 165 -11.18 -20.98 -1.28
CA HIS A 165 -11.87 -20.65 -0.02
C HIS A 165 -13.39 -20.63 -0.21
N ASN A 166 -14.14 -20.91 0.86
CA ASN A 166 -15.60 -20.86 0.80
C ASN A 166 -16.11 -19.43 0.61
N SER A 167 -17.28 -19.28 -0.01
CA SER A 167 -17.88 -17.98 -0.35
C SER A 167 -18.12 -17.08 0.88
N ALA A 168 -18.43 -17.65 2.03
CA ALA A 168 -18.64 -16.87 3.27
C ALA A 168 -17.34 -16.26 3.77
N ALA A 169 -16.23 -17.02 3.77
CA ALA A 169 -14.91 -16.54 4.15
C ALA A 169 -14.41 -15.45 3.20
N VAL A 170 -14.58 -15.64 1.88
CA VAL A 170 -14.22 -14.64 0.86
C VAL A 170 -15.03 -13.35 1.06
N THR A 171 -16.32 -13.46 1.31
CA THR A 171 -17.18 -12.30 1.57
C THR A 171 -16.75 -11.56 2.84
N GLN A 172 -16.44 -12.28 3.92
CA GLN A 172 -15.96 -11.68 5.15
C GLN A 172 -14.58 -11.01 4.98
N ALA A 173 -13.65 -11.68 4.29
CA ALA A 173 -12.34 -11.12 3.98
C ALA A 173 -12.44 -9.87 3.10
N TYR A 174 -13.33 -9.88 2.11
CA TYR A 174 -13.62 -8.71 1.27
C TYR A 174 -14.08 -7.52 2.12
N PHE A 175 -14.97 -7.75 3.06
CA PHE A 175 -15.44 -6.70 3.95
C PHE A 175 -14.31 -6.14 4.85
N LEU A 176 -13.52 -7.00 5.46
CA LEU A 176 -12.45 -6.56 6.35
C LEU A 176 -11.31 -5.83 5.61
N SER A 177 -11.04 -6.25 4.38
CA SER A 177 -9.96 -5.68 3.56
C SER A 177 -10.39 -4.47 2.72
N GLY A 178 -11.69 -4.27 2.50
CA GLY A 178 -12.20 -3.31 1.51
C GLY A 178 -11.84 -3.71 0.06
N GLY A 179 -11.68 -5.02 -0.20
CA GLY A 179 -11.33 -5.54 -1.52
C GLY A 179 -9.85 -5.37 -1.90
N LEU A 180 -8.96 -5.08 -0.93
CA LEU A 180 -7.51 -5.02 -1.16
C LEU A 180 -6.91 -6.43 -1.26
N PRO A 181 -6.38 -6.86 -2.43
CA PRO A 181 -6.02 -8.26 -2.66
C PRO A 181 -4.95 -8.79 -1.71
N GLY A 182 -3.93 -7.99 -1.42
CA GLY A 182 -2.86 -8.38 -0.49
C GLY A 182 -3.39 -8.63 0.91
N LEU A 183 -4.21 -7.71 1.42
CA LEU A 183 -4.84 -7.85 2.73
C LEU A 183 -5.87 -8.99 2.76
N MET A 184 -6.62 -9.20 1.68
CA MET A 184 -7.52 -10.35 1.56
C MET A 184 -6.78 -11.67 1.65
N SER A 185 -5.67 -11.80 0.93
CA SER A 185 -4.82 -12.98 0.99
C SER A 185 -4.31 -13.24 2.41
N ALA A 186 -3.85 -12.19 3.11
CA ALA A 186 -3.41 -12.31 4.49
C ALA A 186 -4.54 -12.75 5.43
N ILE A 187 -5.73 -12.18 5.31
CA ILE A 187 -6.89 -12.56 6.13
C ILE A 187 -7.30 -14.02 5.87
N LEU A 188 -7.38 -14.43 4.61
CA LEU A 188 -7.81 -15.78 4.23
C LEU A 188 -6.82 -16.86 4.63
N ASN A 189 -5.53 -16.55 4.58
CA ASN A 189 -4.44 -17.47 4.95
C ASN A 189 -3.99 -17.32 6.41
N SER A 190 -4.65 -16.46 7.21
CA SER A 190 -4.27 -16.16 8.60
C SER A 190 -2.81 -15.72 8.73
N ASP A 191 -2.31 -14.99 7.73
CA ASP A 191 -0.95 -14.47 7.69
C ASP A 191 -0.83 -13.21 8.57
N THR A 192 -0.35 -13.42 9.79
CA THR A 192 -0.15 -12.34 10.77
C THR A 192 1.03 -11.43 10.44
N SER A 193 1.88 -11.80 9.49
CA SER A 193 3.05 -11.01 9.09
C SER A 193 2.69 -9.80 8.22
N HIS A 194 1.49 -9.78 7.63
CA HIS A 194 1.06 -8.66 6.81
C HIS A 194 0.89 -7.38 7.65
N PRO A 195 1.50 -6.25 7.28
CA PRO A 195 1.54 -5.02 8.10
C PRO A 195 0.19 -4.49 8.56
N LEU A 196 -0.87 -4.73 7.77
CA LEU A 196 -2.22 -4.24 8.09
C LEU A 196 -3.04 -5.22 8.96
N MET A 197 -2.56 -6.44 9.23
CA MET A 197 -3.33 -7.42 9.99
C MET A 197 -3.55 -6.99 11.44
N GLN A 198 -2.52 -6.43 12.08
CA GLN A 198 -2.63 -5.91 13.44
C GLN A 198 -3.65 -4.76 13.50
N SER A 199 -3.62 -3.83 12.55
CA SER A 199 -4.56 -2.71 12.48
C SER A 199 -6.01 -3.17 12.24
N VAL A 200 -6.21 -4.25 11.48
CA VAL A 200 -7.54 -4.86 11.27
C VAL A 200 -8.05 -5.51 12.55
N ALA A 201 -7.18 -6.24 13.27
CA ALA A 201 -7.56 -6.87 14.54
C ALA A 201 -7.93 -5.81 15.59
N GLU A 202 -7.12 -4.77 15.74
CA GLU A 202 -7.36 -3.68 16.69
C GLU A 202 -8.62 -2.87 16.33
N ALA A 203 -8.84 -2.57 15.05
CA ALA A 203 -10.05 -1.90 14.58
C ALA A 203 -11.33 -2.71 14.90
N LYS A 204 -11.26 -4.04 14.71
CA LYS A 204 -12.38 -4.94 15.06
C LYS A 204 -12.65 -4.93 16.56
N GLU A 205 -11.62 -4.99 17.38
CA GLU A 205 -11.72 -4.94 18.84
C GLU A 205 -12.36 -3.62 19.29
N ILE A 206 -11.85 -2.48 18.84
CA ILE A 206 -12.38 -1.14 19.13
C ILE A 206 -13.88 -1.05 18.79
N LEU A 207 -14.31 -1.55 17.65
CA LEU A 207 -15.72 -1.49 17.24
C LEU A 207 -16.65 -2.38 18.09
N GLN A 208 -16.12 -3.40 18.77
CA GLN A 208 -16.89 -4.31 19.63
C GLN A 208 -16.95 -3.87 21.08
N GLN A 209 -16.01 -3.01 21.52
CA GLN A 209 -15.89 -2.58 22.90
C GLN A 209 -16.84 -1.41 23.26
N PRO A 210 -17.22 -1.26 24.53
CA PRO A 210 -17.90 -0.07 25.04
C PRO A 210 -16.95 1.14 25.04
N ALA A 211 -17.53 2.35 25.06
CA ALA A 211 -16.77 3.61 24.88
C ALA A 211 -15.60 3.78 25.86
N TYR A 212 -15.75 3.35 27.12
CA TYR A 212 -14.67 3.49 28.11
C TYR A 212 -13.48 2.56 27.82
N GLU A 213 -13.72 1.34 27.33
CA GLU A 213 -12.64 0.40 26.95
C GLU A 213 -11.91 0.87 25.70
N ARG A 214 -12.62 1.47 24.75
CA ARG A 214 -11.99 2.07 23.54
C ARG A 214 -10.94 3.10 23.90
N LEU A 215 -11.11 3.85 25.00
CA LEU A 215 -10.14 4.86 25.42
C LEU A 215 -8.78 4.26 25.83
N LEU A 216 -8.72 2.98 26.20
CA LEU A 216 -7.46 2.29 26.51
C LEU A 216 -6.54 2.19 25.28
N HIS A 217 -7.11 2.23 24.06
CA HIS A 217 -6.35 2.22 22.82
C HIS A 217 -5.73 3.58 22.46
N VAL A 218 -6.13 4.68 23.11
CA VAL A 218 -5.61 6.02 22.81
C VAL A 218 -4.10 6.12 23.03
N GLU A 219 -3.63 5.64 24.19
CA GLU A 219 -2.22 5.75 24.56
C GLU A 219 -1.29 4.96 23.62
N PRO A 220 -1.52 3.67 23.35
CA PRO A 220 -0.70 2.92 22.40
C PRO A 220 -0.76 3.48 20.97
N LEU A 221 -1.95 3.83 20.47
CA LEU A 221 -2.11 4.39 19.12
C LEU A 221 -1.50 5.78 18.96
N SER A 222 -1.42 6.57 20.04
CA SER A 222 -0.86 7.92 19.99
C SER A 222 0.67 7.94 19.83
N LYS A 223 1.35 6.80 20.02
CA LYS A 223 2.82 6.69 19.91
C LYS A 223 3.31 6.76 18.47
N GLN A 224 2.51 6.24 17.52
CA GLN A 224 2.89 6.18 16.11
C GLN A 224 1.71 6.63 15.23
N LYS A 225 1.87 7.78 14.56
CA LYS A 225 0.85 8.36 13.69
C LYS A 225 0.40 7.40 12.57
N GLU A 226 1.34 6.65 12.00
CA GLU A 226 1.05 5.70 10.93
C GLU A 226 0.16 4.55 11.41
N THR A 227 0.44 3.97 12.58
CA THR A 227 -0.40 2.94 13.18
C THR A 227 -1.82 3.45 13.43
N ALA A 228 -1.96 4.66 13.99
CA ALA A 228 -3.26 5.29 14.20
C ALA A 228 -4.02 5.49 12.88
N LEU A 229 -3.36 5.95 11.82
CA LEU A 229 -3.96 6.10 10.50
C LEU A 229 -4.39 4.76 9.90
N ASN A 230 -3.58 3.70 10.05
CA ASN A 230 -3.91 2.36 9.56
C ASN A 230 -5.13 1.76 10.29
N VAL A 231 -5.26 1.98 11.60
CA VAL A 231 -6.44 1.57 12.37
C VAL A 231 -7.68 2.35 11.93
N CYS A 232 -7.57 3.67 11.79
CA CYS A 232 -8.66 4.50 11.25
C CYS A 232 -9.09 4.05 9.85
N GLU A 233 -8.14 3.70 8.99
CA GLU A 233 -8.42 3.17 7.65
C GLU A 233 -9.14 1.82 7.71
N ALA A 234 -8.74 0.94 8.64
CA ALA A 234 -9.42 -0.34 8.85
C ALA A 234 -10.87 -0.13 9.34
N ILE A 235 -11.10 0.79 10.29
CA ILE A 235 -12.44 1.14 10.76
C ILE A 235 -13.28 1.71 9.61
N ALA A 236 -12.73 2.60 8.79
CA ALA A 236 -13.43 3.17 7.63
C ALA A 236 -13.86 2.09 6.62
N ARG A 237 -12.98 1.12 6.31
CA ARG A 237 -13.28 -0.02 5.43
C ARG A 237 -14.41 -0.89 6.01
N MET A 238 -14.34 -1.21 7.30
CA MET A 238 -15.40 -1.97 7.98
C MET A 238 -16.74 -1.21 7.99
N ALA A 239 -16.70 0.12 8.20
CA ALA A 239 -17.90 0.95 8.14
C ALA A 239 -18.50 0.99 6.73
N GLN A 240 -17.69 1.14 5.70
CA GLN A 240 -18.15 1.12 4.31
C GLN A 240 -18.76 -0.23 3.93
N ALA A 241 -18.16 -1.31 4.37
CA ALA A 241 -18.66 -2.66 4.18
C ALA A 241 -19.99 -2.88 4.93
N GLY A 242 -20.06 -2.41 6.17
CA GLY A 242 -21.29 -2.43 6.97
C GLY A 242 -22.42 -1.66 6.31
N LEU A 243 -22.13 -0.48 5.71
CA LEU A 243 -23.10 0.31 4.95
C LEU A 243 -23.63 -0.48 3.74
N GLN A 244 -22.76 -1.11 2.97
CA GLN A 244 -23.18 -1.92 1.81
C GLN A 244 -24.06 -3.09 2.22
N GLN A 245 -23.71 -3.78 3.30
CA GLN A 245 -24.49 -4.91 3.79
C GLN A 245 -25.86 -4.46 4.36
N ALA A 246 -25.88 -3.37 5.13
CA ALA A 246 -27.11 -2.80 5.68
C ALA A 246 -28.03 -2.27 4.57
N GLY A 247 -27.46 -1.66 3.52
CA GLY A 247 -28.21 -1.22 2.32
C GLY A 247 -28.87 -2.39 1.58
N LYS A 248 -28.14 -3.51 1.39
CA LYS A 248 -28.74 -4.73 0.78
C LYS A 248 -29.89 -5.31 1.60
N LYS A 249 -29.83 -5.17 2.94
CA LYS A 249 -30.87 -5.65 3.87
C LYS A 249 -31.94 -4.60 4.16
N GLN A 250 -31.81 -3.39 3.62
CA GLN A 250 -32.70 -2.24 3.89
C GLN A 250 -32.84 -1.90 5.39
N ASP A 251 -31.78 -2.17 6.18
CA ASP A 251 -31.75 -1.90 7.62
C ASP A 251 -31.34 -0.44 7.87
N GLN A 252 -32.34 0.45 7.94
CA GLN A 252 -32.13 1.90 8.09
C GLN A 252 -31.33 2.25 9.35
N LYS A 253 -31.58 1.58 10.47
CA LYS A 253 -30.88 1.85 11.74
C LYS A 253 -29.39 1.54 11.65
N ARG A 254 -29.03 0.43 11.01
CA ARG A 254 -27.62 0.07 10.76
C ARG A 254 -26.96 0.98 9.73
N ILE A 255 -27.70 1.43 8.71
CA ILE A 255 -27.19 2.41 7.74
C ILE A 255 -26.78 3.69 8.47
N GLU A 256 -27.63 4.24 9.32
CA GLU A 256 -27.35 5.46 10.08
C GLU A 256 -26.15 5.28 11.02
N GLN A 257 -26.05 4.15 11.71
CA GLN A 257 -24.92 3.84 12.58
C GLN A 257 -23.60 3.79 11.81
N TRP A 258 -23.53 3.01 10.74
CA TRP A 258 -22.32 2.89 9.94
C TRP A 258 -21.95 4.20 9.23
N HIS A 259 -22.95 4.98 8.80
CA HIS A 259 -22.72 6.30 8.22
C HIS A 259 -22.09 7.26 9.23
N LYS A 260 -22.60 7.27 10.48
CA LYS A 260 -22.02 8.06 11.58
C LYS A 260 -20.56 7.68 11.82
N ILE A 261 -20.25 6.38 11.94
CA ILE A 261 -18.88 5.87 12.14
C ILE A 261 -17.97 6.35 11.00
N ASN A 262 -18.39 6.16 9.74
CA ASN A 262 -17.59 6.56 8.57
C ASN A 262 -17.30 8.07 8.56
N LYS A 263 -18.30 8.90 8.85
CA LYS A 263 -18.14 10.36 8.93
C LYS A 263 -17.15 10.77 10.03
N THR A 264 -17.26 10.15 11.21
CA THR A 264 -16.38 10.44 12.36
C THR A 264 -14.93 10.06 12.07
N VAL A 265 -14.72 8.87 11.49
CA VAL A 265 -13.37 8.40 11.10
C VAL A 265 -12.77 9.29 10.02
N PHE A 266 -13.56 9.69 9.03
CA PHE A 266 -13.08 10.60 7.97
C PHE A 266 -12.59 11.94 8.54
N ALA A 267 -13.38 12.55 9.46
CA ALA A 267 -12.99 13.79 10.10
C ALA A 267 -11.69 13.64 10.94
N ALA A 268 -11.57 12.53 11.69
CA ALA A 268 -10.36 12.26 12.47
C ALA A 268 -9.13 12.09 11.57
N ARG A 269 -9.23 11.36 10.45
CA ARG A 269 -8.14 11.20 9.49
C ARG A 269 -7.70 12.54 8.88
N GLN A 270 -8.65 13.41 8.54
CA GLN A 270 -8.36 14.74 8.03
C GLN A 270 -7.61 15.59 9.07
N GLN A 271 -8.03 15.58 10.32
CA GLN A 271 -7.34 16.27 11.43
C GLN A 271 -5.92 15.73 11.61
N MET A 272 -5.72 14.41 11.60
CA MET A 272 -4.40 13.78 11.70
C MET A 272 -3.48 14.18 10.52
N SER A 273 -4.02 14.28 9.30
CA SER A 273 -3.24 14.70 8.12
C SER A 273 -2.79 16.16 8.20
N GLN A 274 -3.55 17.01 8.89
CA GLN A 274 -3.26 18.41 9.15
C GLN A 274 -2.38 18.64 10.40
N ASN A 275 -1.76 17.57 10.93
CA ASN A 275 -0.90 17.62 12.11
C ASN A 275 -1.60 18.10 13.40
N ALA A 276 -2.91 17.86 13.54
CA ALA A 276 -3.61 18.06 14.81
C ALA A 276 -3.03 17.15 15.91
N ASN A 277 -3.30 17.49 17.17
CA ASN A 277 -2.86 16.66 18.30
C ASN A 277 -3.44 15.25 18.21
N LEU A 278 -2.58 14.27 17.97
CA LEU A 278 -2.96 12.89 17.70
C LEU A 278 -3.76 12.28 18.85
N LYS A 279 -3.31 12.48 20.09
CA LYS A 279 -3.96 11.93 21.28
C LYS A 279 -5.38 12.48 21.45
N LEU A 280 -5.55 13.79 21.28
CA LEU A 280 -6.86 14.44 21.38
C LEU A 280 -7.80 13.99 20.25
N THR A 281 -7.28 13.90 19.02
CA THR A 281 -8.06 13.44 17.87
C THR A 281 -8.54 11.99 18.06
N LEU A 282 -7.66 11.10 18.53
CA LEU A 282 -8.01 9.71 18.84
C LEU A 282 -9.05 9.62 19.97
N THR A 283 -8.87 10.39 21.03
CA THR A 283 -9.83 10.43 22.15
C THR A 283 -11.23 10.80 21.65
N ASN A 284 -11.33 11.89 20.87
CA ASN A 284 -12.60 12.33 20.30
C ASN A 284 -13.21 11.29 19.35
N LEU A 285 -12.40 10.67 18.51
CA LEU A 285 -12.83 9.59 17.61
C LEU A 285 -13.43 8.43 18.40
N LEU A 286 -12.67 7.86 19.33
CA LEU A 286 -13.04 6.64 20.04
C LEU A 286 -14.26 6.81 20.97
N LEU A 287 -14.50 8.03 21.47
CA LEU A 287 -15.73 8.36 22.22
C LEU A 287 -16.97 8.45 21.33
N GLN A 288 -16.82 8.81 20.05
CA GLN A 288 -17.95 9.05 19.15
C GLN A 288 -18.35 7.82 18.32
N LEU A 289 -17.47 6.78 18.24
CA LEU A 289 -17.80 5.50 17.62
C LEU A 289 -18.89 4.76 18.39
#